data_30cf4d873652e3740813cf5052e2fa04
#
_entry.id   30cf4d873652e3740813cf5052e2fa04
#
_cell.length_a   1.000
_cell.length_b   1.000
_cell.length_c   1.000
_cell.angle_alpha   90.00
_cell.angle_beta   90.00
_cell.angle_gamma   90.00
#
_symmetry.space_group_name_H-M   'P 1'
#
loop_
_entity.id
_entity.type
_entity.pdbx_description
1 polymer ?
#
loop_
_entity_poly.entity_id
_entity_poly.type
_entity_poly.pdbx_seq_one_letter_code
_entity_poly.pdbx_strand_id
1 'polypeptide(L)'
;MTPEEYCQQKAASSGSSFYYSFLFLPPNRRRAITALYAYCREVDDVVDECLDPQIAATKLVWWRTELDRLYAGKPEHPVTQALLPVLKEFALPQEQLLEIIDGMEMDLQQTRYLDFKALSLYCYRVASVVGLLAAEIFGYTDRATQKYAHDLGMAFQLTNIIRDVGEDARRGRVYLPIDELQRFNVPVADILNSRYSDNFKALMEFQIERAEQYYAQAMSQLPAADRKAQRPGLVMAAIYRAVLNEIKRDGCQVLSQRTSLTPIRKLWIAWRTWAKG
;
A
#
# COMPACT_ATOMS: atom_id res chain seq x y z
N MET A 1 15.56 -2.36 23.36
CA MET A 1 14.89 -2.82 22.12
C MET A 1 15.86 -2.60 20.97
N THR A 2 16.21 -3.64 20.21
CA THR A 2 17.04 -3.50 19.03
C THR A 2 16.26 -2.86 17.88
N PRO A 3 16.94 -2.29 16.87
CA PRO A 3 16.27 -1.77 15.66
C PRO A 3 15.35 -2.80 14.98
N GLU A 4 15.77 -4.05 14.90
CA GLU A 4 14.97 -5.14 14.32
C GLU A 4 13.73 -5.46 15.14
N GLU A 5 13.86 -5.50 16.49
CA GLU A 5 12.72 -5.71 17.39
C GLU A 5 11.69 -4.59 17.26
N TYR A 6 12.15 -3.34 17.11
CA TYR A 6 11.28 -2.19 16.87
C TYR A 6 10.47 -2.37 15.57
N CYS A 7 11.16 -2.68 14.46
CA CYS A 7 10.50 -2.91 13.18
C CYS A 7 9.50 -4.07 13.23
N GLN A 8 9.85 -5.13 13.94
CA GLN A 8 8.97 -6.29 14.11
C GLN A 8 7.71 -5.95 14.91
N GLN A 9 7.87 -5.19 16.00
CA GLN A 9 6.74 -4.73 16.81
C GLN A 9 5.82 -3.81 16.00
N LYS A 10 6.38 -2.85 15.24
CA LYS A 10 5.63 -1.94 14.38
C LYS A 10 4.85 -2.71 13.31
N ALA A 11 5.48 -3.70 12.67
CA ALA A 11 4.82 -4.53 11.66
C ALA A 11 3.72 -5.42 12.26
N ALA A 12 3.95 -6.03 13.42
CA ALA A 12 2.98 -6.92 14.07
C ALA A 12 1.74 -6.16 14.59
N SER A 13 1.93 -4.96 15.16
CA SER A 13 0.83 -4.14 15.70
C SER A 13 -0.08 -3.57 14.64
N SER A 14 0.38 -3.45 13.38
CA SER A 14 -0.40 -2.87 12.29
C SER A 14 -1.65 -3.67 11.89
N GLY A 15 -1.74 -4.96 12.24
CA GLY A 15 -2.81 -5.87 11.80
C GLY A 15 -2.88 -6.09 10.28
N SER A 16 -1.86 -5.63 9.55
CA SER A 16 -1.82 -5.63 8.09
C SER A 16 -1.75 -7.04 7.50
N SER A 17 -2.39 -7.20 6.35
CA SER A 17 -2.30 -8.42 5.55
C SER A 17 -0.89 -8.70 5.02
N PHE A 18 -0.02 -7.70 4.94
CA PHE A 18 1.39 -7.81 4.55
C PHE A 18 2.16 -8.78 5.45
N TYR A 19 1.92 -8.73 6.76
CA TYR A 19 2.59 -9.60 7.72
C TYR A 19 2.46 -11.08 7.35
N TYR A 20 1.28 -11.53 6.89
CA TYR A 20 1.05 -12.92 6.50
C TYR A 20 1.84 -13.34 5.27
N SER A 21 2.18 -12.43 4.36
CA SER A 21 2.96 -12.72 3.16
C SER A 21 4.45 -12.89 3.44
N PHE A 22 4.95 -12.33 4.56
CA PHE A 22 6.37 -12.36 4.92
C PHE A 22 6.79 -13.60 5.71
N LEU A 23 5.83 -14.34 6.27
CA LEU A 23 6.09 -15.48 7.18
C LEU A 23 7.00 -16.57 6.57
N PHE A 24 6.89 -16.77 5.26
CA PHE A 24 7.59 -17.86 4.56
C PHE A 24 8.89 -17.41 3.87
N LEU A 25 9.29 -16.15 4.05
CA LEU A 25 10.53 -15.62 3.48
C LEU A 25 11.78 -16.10 4.23
N PRO A 26 12.91 -16.27 3.53
CA PRO A 26 14.22 -16.44 4.17
C PRO A 26 14.49 -15.32 5.19
N PRO A 27 15.25 -15.60 6.28
CA PRO A 27 15.42 -14.65 7.38
C PRO A 27 15.95 -13.26 6.96
N ASN A 28 16.91 -13.20 6.03
CA ASN A 28 17.48 -11.95 5.53
C ASN A 28 16.42 -11.10 4.79
N ARG A 29 15.70 -11.70 3.83
CA ARG A 29 14.63 -11.02 3.09
C ARG A 29 13.47 -10.63 4.00
N ARG A 30 13.14 -11.48 4.97
CA ARG A 30 12.11 -11.16 5.95
C ARG A 30 12.48 -9.96 6.82
N ARG A 31 13.75 -9.87 7.30
CA ARG A 31 14.22 -8.69 8.02
C ARG A 31 14.16 -7.44 7.16
N ALA A 32 14.62 -7.52 5.91
CA ALA A 32 14.65 -6.41 4.97
C ALA A 32 13.23 -5.86 4.69
N ILE A 33 12.29 -6.73 4.35
CA ILE A 33 10.92 -6.30 4.05
C ILE A 33 10.19 -5.81 5.31
N THR A 34 10.51 -6.34 6.49
CA THR A 34 9.94 -5.86 7.76
C THR A 34 10.45 -4.45 8.08
N ALA A 35 11.73 -4.16 7.83
CA ALA A 35 12.29 -2.82 8.02
C ALA A 35 11.70 -1.82 7.01
N LEU A 36 11.57 -2.19 5.73
CA LEU A 36 10.90 -1.37 4.72
C LEU A 36 9.44 -1.09 5.10
N TYR A 37 8.70 -2.11 5.52
CA TYR A 37 7.32 -1.96 5.96
C TYR A 37 7.20 -1.03 7.18
N ALA A 38 8.10 -1.17 8.17
CA ALA A 38 8.15 -0.30 9.34
C ALA A 38 8.41 1.16 8.93
N TYR A 39 9.30 1.41 7.96
CA TYR A 39 9.53 2.73 7.39
C TYR A 39 8.25 3.33 6.78
N CYS A 40 7.57 2.56 5.92
CA CYS A 40 6.31 3.01 5.33
C CYS A 40 5.28 3.38 6.39
N ARG A 41 5.15 2.55 7.46
CA ARG A 41 4.22 2.82 8.56
C ARG A 41 4.59 4.04 9.41
N GLU A 42 5.89 4.25 9.68
CA GLU A 42 6.34 5.44 10.41
C GLU A 42 6.00 6.74 9.67
N VAL A 43 6.24 6.76 8.34
CA VAL A 43 5.95 7.93 7.52
C VAL A 43 4.44 8.15 7.33
N ASP A 44 3.67 7.07 7.19
CA ASP A 44 2.20 7.09 7.10
C ASP A 44 1.56 7.61 8.40
N ASP A 45 2.00 7.10 9.56
CA ASP A 45 1.50 7.52 10.88
C ASP A 45 1.77 9.01 11.18
N VAL A 46 2.79 9.63 10.57
CA VAL A 46 3.00 11.08 10.65
C VAL A 46 1.79 11.87 10.18
N VAL A 47 1.15 11.39 9.11
CA VAL A 47 0.01 12.09 8.47
C VAL A 47 -1.32 11.65 9.05
N ASP A 48 -1.41 10.40 9.48
CA ASP A 48 -2.66 9.82 9.99
C ASP A 48 -2.92 10.12 11.46
N GLU A 49 -1.86 10.24 12.28
CA GLU A 49 -1.99 10.43 13.73
C GLU A 49 -1.73 11.87 14.19
N CYS A 50 -1.08 12.71 13.35
CA CYS A 50 -0.80 14.09 13.72
C CYS A 50 -1.99 15.00 13.39
N LEU A 51 -2.60 15.59 14.42
CA LEU A 51 -3.74 16.49 14.26
C LEU A 51 -3.37 17.86 13.66
N ASP A 52 -2.11 18.29 13.81
CA ASP A 52 -1.61 19.57 13.29
C ASP A 52 -0.85 19.36 11.98
N PRO A 53 -1.36 19.86 10.84
CA PRO A 53 -0.68 19.72 9.55
C PRO A 53 0.72 20.34 9.49
N GLN A 54 1.00 21.40 10.27
CA GLN A 54 2.32 22.04 10.29
C GLN A 54 3.34 21.17 11.03
N ILE A 55 2.91 20.53 12.12
CA ILE A 55 3.74 19.57 12.85
C ILE A 55 3.99 18.33 11.95
N ALA A 56 2.97 17.83 11.26
CA ALA A 56 3.11 16.72 10.32
C ALA A 56 4.12 17.06 9.20
N ALA A 57 3.99 18.24 8.59
CA ALA A 57 4.94 18.70 7.56
C ALA A 57 6.38 18.78 8.10
N THR A 58 6.57 19.30 9.33
CA THR A 58 7.90 19.37 9.98
C THR A 58 8.48 17.97 10.19
N LYS A 59 7.66 17.00 10.62
CA LYS A 59 8.10 15.60 10.78
C LYS A 59 8.47 14.96 9.43
N LEU A 60 7.76 15.25 8.33
CA LEU A 60 8.14 14.77 7.00
C LEU A 60 9.48 15.36 6.53
N VAL A 61 9.76 16.65 6.82
CA VAL A 61 11.07 17.26 6.59
C VAL A 61 12.17 16.55 7.41
N TRP A 62 11.88 16.22 8.66
CA TRP A 62 12.80 15.45 9.49
C TRP A 62 13.08 14.06 8.88
N TRP A 63 12.06 13.36 8.37
CA TRP A 63 12.22 12.07 7.72
C TRP A 63 13.09 12.14 6.45
N ARG A 64 13.00 13.23 5.67
CA ARG A 64 13.91 13.47 4.53
C ARG A 64 15.37 13.58 4.99
N THR A 65 15.61 14.36 6.04
CA THR A 65 16.95 14.48 6.65
C THR A 65 17.44 13.14 7.20
N GLU A 66 16.55 12.35 7.78
CA GLU A 66 16.90 11.02 8.30
C GLU A 66 17.26 10.02 7.19
N LEU A 67 16.63 10.12 6.02
CA LEU A 67 17.06 9.37 4.84
C LEU A 67 18.45 9.82 4.37
N ASP A 68 18.74 11.12 4.36
CA ASP A 68 20.09 11.61 4.03
C ASP A 68 21.14 11.01 4.99
N ARG A 69 20.84 10.95 6.29
CA ARG A 69 21.70 10.30 7.28
C ARG A 69 21.85 8.80 7.03
N LEU A 70 20.77 8.11 6.68
CA LEU A 70 20.79 6.69 6.37
C LEU A 70 21.76 6.40 5.21
N TYR A 71 21.66 7.15 4.11
CA TYR A 71 22.56 6.97 2.95
C TYR A 71 23.99 7.46 3.20
N ALA A 72 24.18 8.40 4.14
CA ALA A 72 25.50 8.78 4.65
C ALA A 72 26.07 7.76 5.67
N GLY A 73 25.33 6.68 6.00
CA GLY A 73 25.77 5.63 6.93
C GLY A 73 25.67 6.01 8.42
N LYS A 74 24.88 7.03 8.76
CA LYS A 74 24.74 7.57 10.14
C LYS A 74 23.27 7.75 10.54
N PRO A 75 22.42 6.73 10.40
CA PRO A 75 21.01 6.82 10.77
C PRO A 75 20.83 6.94 12.30
N GLU A 76 19.81 7.70 12.72
CA GLU A 76 19.48 7.91 14.13
C GLU A 76 18.22 7.14 14.56
N HIS A 77 17.21 7.01 13.67
CA HIS A 77 15.96 6.35 14.00
C HIS A 77 16.10 4.81 13.96
N PRO A 78 15.47 4.05 14.86
CA PRO A 78 15.56 2.58 14.84
C PRO A 78 15.23 1.94 13.50
N VAL A 79 14.22 2.45 12.79
CA VAL A 79 13.84 1.93 11.47
C VAL A 79 14.94 2.13 10.42
N THR A 80 15.55 3.30 10.37
CA THR A 80 16.65 3.59 9.43
C THR A 80 17.93 2.86 9.84
N GLN A 81 18.17 2.67 11.14
CA GLN A 81 19.24 1.80 11.63
C GLN A 81 19.04 0.34 11.17
N ALA A 82 17.80 -0.17 11.19
CA ALA A 82 17.47 -1.49 10.66
C ALA A 82 17.60 -1.56 9.11
N LEU A 83 17.33 -0.46 8.39
CA LEU A 83 17.49 -0.37 6.93
C LEU A 83 18.96 -0.28 6.50
N LEU A 84 19.88 0.24 7.32
CA LEU A 84 21.28 0.41 6.94
C LEU A 84 21.96 -0.88 6.45
N PRO A 85 21.87 -2.04 7.14
CA PRO A 85 22.39 -3.29 6.60
C PRO A 85 21.65 -3.77 5.35
N VAL A 86 20.36 -3.43 5.21
CA VAL A 86 19.54 -3.80 4.04
C VAL A 86 20.05 -3.13 2.78
N LEU A 87 20.46 -1.84 2.85
CA LEU A 87 21.04 -1.11 1.72
C LEU A 87 22.36 -1.71 1.20
N LYS A 88 23.07 -2.50 2.03
CA LYS A 88 24.29 -3.19 1.61
C LYS A 88 24.01 -4.48 0.84
N GLU A 89 22.82 -5.06 1.03
CA GLU A 89 22.41 -6.34 0.46
C GLU A 89 21.48 -6.16 -0.75
N PHE A 90 20.62 -5.10 -0.72
CA PHE A 90 19.60 -4.84 -1.72
C PHE A 90 19.74 -3.42 -2.29
N ALA A 91 19.49 -3.28 -3.60
CA ALA A 91 19.52 -1.98 -4.28
C ALA A 91 18.23 -1.21 -4.05
N LEU A 92 18.15 -0.50 -2.93
CA LEU A 92 17.01 0.37 -2.58
C LEU A 92 17.42 1.83 -2.80
N PRO A 93 17.04 2.48 -3.92
CA PRO A 93 17.41 3.86 -4.22
C PRO A 93 16.78 4.84 -3.23
N GLN A 94 17.53 5.86 -2.80
CA GLN A 94 17.05 6.91 -1.91
C GLN A 94 15.84 7.62 -2.48
N GLU A 95 15.84 7.88 -3.78
CA GLU A 95 14.77 8.55 -4.51
C GLU A 95 13.43 7.83 -4.33
N GLN A 96 13.43 6.49 -4.31
CA GLN A 96 12.22 5.72 -4.11
C GLN A 96 11.69 5.83 -2.67
N LEU A 97 12.56 5.89 -1.67
CA LEU A 97 12.13 6.14 -0.29
C LEU A 97 11.60 7.57 -0.12
N LEU A 98 12.21 8.56 -0.79
CA LEU A 98 11.73 9.94 -0.82
C LEU A 98 10.35 10.05 -1.48
N GLU A 99 10.08 9.32 -2.57
CA GLU A 99 8.74 9.29 -3.22
C GLU A 99 7.63 8.86 -2.25
N ILE A 100 7.91 7.97 -1.30
CA ILE A 100 6.93 7.58 -0.27
C ILE A 100 6.62 8.77 0.64
N ILE A 101 7.62 9.56 1.04
CA ILE A 101 7.41 10.80 1.82
C ILE A 101 6.62 11.81 0.99
N ASP A 102 6.94 11.96 -0.31
CA ASP A 102 6.21 12.86 -1.21
C ASP A 102 4.74 12.45 -1.34
N GLY A 103 4.46 11.13 -1.33
CA GLY A 103 3.09 10.61 -1.30
C GLY A 103 2.34 10.99 -0.01
N MET A 104 2.98 10.91 1.14
CA MET A 104 2.38 11.33 2.41
C MET A 104 2.18 12.86 2.47
N GLU A 105 3.10 13.63 1.89
CA GLU A 105 2.93 15.07 1.78
C GLU A 105 1.71 15.46 0.93
N MET A 106 1.38 14.67 -0.12
CA MET A 106 0.14 14.89 -0.88
C MET A 106 -1.10 14.80 0.01
N ASP A 107 -1.15 13.89 0.99
CA ASP A 107 -2.28 13.75 1.92
C ASP A 107 -2.42 14.93 2.91
N LEU A 108 -1.36 15.72 3.12
CA LEU A 108 -1.43 16.99 3.85
C LEU A 108 -1.90 18.15 2.98
N GLN A 109 -1.58 18.12 1.67
CA GLN A 109 -1.83 19.23 0.76
C GLN A 109 -3.19 19.16 0.09
N GLN A 110 -3.72 17.95 -0.13
CA GLN A 110 -4.98 17.78 -0.86
C GLN A 110 -5.83 16.62 -0.32
N THR A 111 -7.13 16.85 -0.28
CA THR A 111 -8.13 15.87 0.18
C THR A 111 -9.00 15.35 -0.96
N ARG A 112 -8.73 15.79 -2.20
CA ARG A 112 -9.51 15.50 -3.42
C ARG A 112 -8.61 15.37 -4.63
N TYR A 113 -8.99 14.52 -5.56
CA TYR A 113 -8.31 14.31 -6.84
C TYR A 113 -9.24 14.68 -8.00
N LEU A 114 -8.78 15.52 -8.94
CA LEU A 114 -9.61 15.98 -10.05
C LEU A 114 -9.99 14.84 -11.00
N ASP A 115 -9.02 13.99 -11.32
CA ASP A 115 -9.14 12.90 -12.28
C ASP A 115 -8.31 11.67 -11.84
N PHE A 116 -8.46 10.58 -12.56
CA PHE A 116 -7.68 9.38 -12.29
C PHE A 116 -6.16 9.57 -12.51
N LYS A 117 -5.73 10.47 -13.39
CA LYS A 117 -4.32 10.77 -13.61
C LYS A 117 -3.68 11.36 -12.35
N ALA A 118 -4.37 12.30 -11.71
CA ALA A 118 -3.91 12.88 -10.44
C ALA A 118 -3.88 11.83 -9.31
N LEU A 119 -4.92 10.98 -9.21
CA LEU A 119 -4.96 9.89 -8.25
C LEU A 119 -3.87 8.85 -8.52
N SER A 120 -3.55 8.54 -9.78
CA SER A 120 -2.54 7.55 -10.12
C SER A 120 -1.13 7.95 -9.67
N LEU A 121 -0.80 9.23 -9.66
CA LEU A 121 0.47 9.72 -9.10
C LEU A 121 0.56 9.45 -7.60
N TYR A 122 -0.52 9.70 -6.86
CA TYR A 122 -0.59 9.34 -5.44
C TYR A 122 -0.40 7.83 -5.23
N CYS A 123 -1.18 7.01 -5.93
CA CYS A 123 -1.06 5.55 -5.85
C CYS A 123 0.35 5.04 -6.20
N TYR A 124 0.99 5.65 -7.21
CA TYR A 124 2.38 5.36 -7.55
C TYR A 124 3.31 5.60 -6.36
N ARG A 125 3.24 6.78 -5.74
CA ARG A 125 4.11 7.19 -4.64
C ARG A 125 3.95 6.33 -3.41
N VAL A 126 2.70 6.07 -2.99
CA VAL A 126 2.42 5.37 -1.72
C VAL A 126 2.39 3.85 -1.85
N ALA A 127 2.32 3.29 -3.07
CA ALA A 127 2.16 1.85 -3.23
C ALA A 127 2.99 1.23 -4.36
N SER A 128 3.03 1.81 -5.58
CA SER A 128 3.84 1.22 -6.66
C SER A 128 5.32 1.26 -6.34
N VAL A 129 5.82 2.36 -5.78
CA VAL A 129 7.21 2.50 -5.31
C VAL A 129 7.51 1.46 -4.23
N VAL A 130 6.61 1.26 -3.27
CA VAL A 130 6.76 0.21 -2.24
C VAL A 130 6.80 -1.18 -2.87
N GLY A 131 5.98 -1.42 -3.91
CA GLY A 131 6.00 -2.65 -4.69
C GLY A 131 7.34 -2.90 -5.38
N LEU A 132 7.94 -1.85 -5.99
CA LEU A 132 9.26 -1.91 -6.63
C LEU A 132 10.37 -2.26 -5.63
N LEU A 133 10.41 -1.58 -4.48
CA LEU A 133 11.35 -1.86 -3.40
C LEU A 133 11.18 -3.28 -2.82
N ALA A 134 9.93 -3.72 -2.67
CA ALA A 134 9.62 -5.07 -2.20
C ALA A 134 10.08 -6.14 -3.22
N ALA A 135 9.85 -5.91 -4.51
CA ALA A 135 10.30 -6.82 -5.57
C ALA A 135 11.82 -6.97 -5.60
N GLU A 136 12.56 -5.89 -5.36
CA GLU A 136 14.02 -5.91 -5.21
C GLU A 136 14.44 -6.78 -4.03
N ILE A 137 13.82 -6.63 -2.88
CA ILE A 137 14.08 -7.47 -1.69
C ILE A 137 13.73 -8.94 -1.95
N PHE A 138 12.61 -9.22 -2.63
CA PHE A 138 12.21 -10.60 -2.96
C PHE A 138 13.13 -11.23 -4.02
N GLY A 139 13.76 -10.40 -4.84
CA GLY A 139 14.67 -10.78 -5.92
C GLY A 139 13.94 -11.14 -7.21
N TYR A 140 14.54 -10.78 -8.31
CA TYR A 140 14.09 -11.13 -9.66
C TYR A 140 15.28 -11.22 -10.62
N THR A 141 15.06 -11.87 -11.75
CA THR A 141 16.05 -12.05 -12.82
C THR A 141 15.69 -11.29 -14.09
N ASP A 142 14.40 -11.00 -14.28
CA ASP A 142 13.88 -10.30 -15.44
C ASP A 142 13.28 -8.93 -15.04
N ARG A 143 13.69 -7.88 -15.74
CA ARG A 143 13.19 -6.52 -15.50
C ARG A 143 11.69 -6.35 -15.70
N ALA A 144 11.02 -7.26 -16.42
CA ALA A 144 9.56 -7.26 -16.53
C ALA A 144 8.88 -7.38 -15.15
N THR A 145 9.55 -7.98 -14.16
CA THR A 145 9.09 -8.05 -12.77
C THR A 145 8.91 -6.66 -12.13
N GLN A 146 9.63 -5.64 -12.58
CA GLN A 146 9.39 -4.26 -12.13
C GLN A 146 8.03 -3.73 -12.60
N LYS A 147 7.60 -4.05 -13.83
CA LYS A 147 6.26 -3.68 -14.33
C LYS A 147 5.17 -4.41 -13.53
N TYR A 148 5.37 -5.71 -13.28
CA TYR A 148 4.51 -6.46 -12.39
C TYR A 148 4.39 -5.80 -11.01
N ALA A 149 5.50 -5.44 -10.39
CA ALA A 149 5.52 -4.83 -9.04
C ALA A 149 4.82 -3.46 -9.02
N HIS A 150 5.04 -2.64 -10.06
CA HIS A 150 4.37 -1.35 -10.25
C HIS A 150 2.85 -1.52 -10.31
N ASP A 151 2.35 -2.37 -11.22
CA ASP A 151 0.92 -2.54 -11.45
C ASP A 151 0.24 -3.24 -10.28
N LEU A 152 0.96 -4.14 -9.60
CA LEU A 152 0.46 -4.78 -8.38
C LEU A 152 0.33 -3.77 -7.23
N GLY A 153 1.28 -2.84 -7.09
CA GLY A 153 1.20 -1.73 -6.14
C GLY A 153 -0.02 -0.85 -6.41
N MET A 154 -0.25 -0.47 -7.68
CA MET A 154 -1.46 0.24 -8.11
C MET A 154 -2.73 -0.50 -7.70
N ALA A 155 -2.81 -1.81 -7.99
CA ALA A 155 -3.97 -2.64 -7.64
C ALA A 155 -4.23 -2.68 -6.13
N PHE A 156 -3.17 -2.77 -5.31
CA PHE A 156 -3.28 -2.75 -3.85
C PHE A 156 -3.83 -1.42 -3.34
N GLN A 157 -3.31 -0.30 -3.83
CA GLN A 157 -3.78 1.02 -3.37
C GLN A 157 -5.20 1.31 -3.82
N LEU A 158 -5.57 0.96 -5.05
CA LEU A 158 -6.95 1.06 -5.50
C LEU A 158 -7.88 0.21 -4.65
N THR A 159 -7.45 -0.99 -4.23
CA THR A 159 -8.22 -1.84 -3.32
C THR A 159 -8.37 -1.20 -1.94
N ASN A 160 -7.32 -0.57 -1.40
CA ASN A 160 -7.40 0.19 -0.14
C ASN A 160 -8.40 1.33 -0.26
N ILE A 161 -8.31 2.15 -1.29
CA ILE A 161 -9.23 3.27 -1.55
C ILE A 161 -10.68 2.78 -1.64
N ILE A 162 -10.95 1.69 -2.37
CA ILE A 162 -12.28 1.08 -2.49
C ILE A 162 -12.80 0.62 -1.13
N ARG A 163 -11.96 -0.05 -0.34
CA ARG A 163 -12.32 -0.61 0.97
C ARG A 163 -12.59 0.47 2.02
N ASP A 164 -11.81 1.54 1.97
CA ASP A 164 -11.71 2.50 3.06
C ASP A 164 -12.49 3.81 2.78
N VAL A 165 -13.32 3.89 1.70
CA VAL A 165 -14.09 5.10 1.32
C VAL A 165 -14.80 5.75 2.51
N GLY A 166 -15.47 4.96 3.37
CA GLY A 166 -16.19 5.49 4.53
C GLY A 166 -15.26 5.95 5.65
N GLU A 167 -14.12 5.29 5.86
CA GLU A 167 -13.11 5.72 6.85
C GLU A 167 -12.44 7.02 6.41
N ASP A 168 -12.06 7.11 5.13
CA ASP A 168 -11.45 8.29 4.55
C ASP A 168 -12.43 9.48 4.58
N ALA A 169 -13.70 9.25 4.27
CA ALA A 169 -14.75 10.28 4.34
C ALA A 169 -14.91 10.87 5.75
N ARG A 170 -14.81 10.04 6.81
CA ARG A 170 -14.84 10.52 8.21
C ARG A 170 -13.65 11.41 8.57
N ARG A 171 -12.52 11.24 7.86
CA ARG A 171 -11.33 12.12 7.97
C ARG A 171 -11.39 13.31 6.99
N GLY A 172 -12.51 13.49 6.27
CA GLY A 172 -12.67 14.55 5.28
C GLY A 172 -11.98 14.28 3.95
N ARG A 173 -11.41 13.08 3.71
CA ARG A 173 -10.73 12.70 2.48
C ARG A 173 -11.65 11.92 1.55
N VAL A 174 -11.63 12.22 0.25
CA VAL A 174 -12.31 11.42 -0.79
C VAL A 174 -11.33 11.22 -1.94
N TYR A 175 -10.79 10.01 -2.06
CA TYR A 175 -9.82 9.65 -3.11
C TYR A 175 -10.47 9.34 -4.46
N LEU A 176 -11.79 9.07 -4.49
CA LEU A 176 -12.51 8.85 -5.75
C LEU A 176 -12.45 10.12 -6.63
N PRO A 177 -12.01 10.02 -7.90
CA PRO A 177 -11.84 11.18 -8.77
C PRO A 177 -13.12 11.99 -8.96
N ILE A 178 -13.00 13.33 -8.96
CA ILE A 178 -14.14 14.23 -9.06
C ILE A 178 -14.88 14.08 -10.39
N ASP A 179 -14.15 13.93 -11.51
CA ASP A 179 -14.73 13.69 -12.83
C ASP A 179 -15.54 12.38 -12.89
N GLU A 180 -15.10 11.35 -12.18
CA GLU A 180 -15.82 10.08 -12.08
C GLU A 180 -17.05 10.19 -11.17
N LEU A 181 -16.94 10.90 -10.05
CA LEU A 181 -18.09 11.24 -9.21
C LEU A 181 -19.17 11.96 -10.02
N GLN A 182 -18.78 12.93 -10.85
CA GLN A 182 -19.69 13.65 -11.76
C GLN A 182 -20.27 12.72 -12.82
N ARG A 183 -19.43 11.88 -13.46
CA ARG A 183 -19.85 10.91 -14.49
C ARG A 183 -20.94 9.97 -13.99
N PHE A 184 -20.85 9.53 -12.73
CA PHE A 184 -21.82 8.62 -12.13
C PHE A 184 -22.93 9.35 -11.34
N ASN A 185 -22.97 10.71 -11.38
CA ASN A 185 -23.93 11.53 -10.63
C ASN A 185 -23.94 11.20 -9.12
N VAL A 186 -22.75 11.05 -8.52
CA VAL A 186 -22.55 10.83 -7.08
C VAL A 186 -22.05 12.12 -6.44
N PRO A 187 -22.87 12.87 -5.69
CA PRO A 187 -22.42 14.05 -4.95
C PRO A 187 -21.38 13.66 -3.89
N VAL A 188 -20.32 14.45 -3.74
CA VAL A 188 -19.32 14.27 -2.66
C VAL A 188 -20.02 14.27 -1.29
N ALA A 189 -21.06 15.10 -1.11
CA ALA A 189 -21.84 15.15 0.12
C ALA A 189 -22.50 13.81 0.49
N ASP A 190 -22.85 12.97 -0.49
CA ASP A 190 -23.43 11.65 -0.21
C ASP A 190 -22.38 10.70 0.36
N ILE A 191 -21.13 10.76 -0.11
CA ILE A 191 -20.02 10.00 0.46
C ILE A 191 -19.74 10.47 1.89
N LEU A 192 -19.60 11.78 2.10
CA LEU A 192 -19.32 12.36 3.42
C LEU A 192 -20.42 12.09 4.46
N ASN A 193 -21.68 11.93 4.01
CA ASN A 193 -22.82 11.64 4.87
C ASN A 193 -23.24 10.14 4.82
N SER A 194 -22.40 9.27 4.26
CA SER A 194 -22.63 7.82 4.15
C SER A 194 -23.98 7.46 3.50
N ARG A 195 -24.38 8.18 2.46
CA ARG A 195 -25.64 7.96 1.72
C ARG A 195 -25.40 7.02 0.55
N TYR A 196 -26.03 5.88 0.60
CA TYR A 196 -26.02 4.90 -0.49
C TYR A 196 -27.02 5.26 -1.59
N SER A 197 -26.66 4.97 -2.84
CA SER A 197 -27.49 5.07 -4.02
C SER A 197 -27.06 4.04 -5.06
N ASP A 198 -27.93 3.75 -6.04
CA ASP A 198 -27.58 2.90 -7.18
C ASP A 198 -26.41 3.51 -7.99
N ASN A 199 -26.35 4.84 -8.06
CA ASN A 199 -25.25 5.57 -8.69
C ASN A 199 -23.91 5.33 -7.97
N PHE A 200 -23.91 5.39 -6.62
CA PHE A 200 -22.72 5.08 -5.82
C PHE A 200 -22.28 3.64 -6.04
N LYS A 201 -23.22 2.68 -6.06
CA LYS A 201 -22.91 1.29 -6.32
C LYS A 201 -22.29 1.09 -7.71
N ALA A 202 -22.86 1.73 -8.75
CA ALA A 202 -22.31 1.68 -10.11
C ALA A 202 -20.90 2.28 -10.19
N LEU A 203 -20.63 3.39 -9.48
CA LEU A 203 -19.29 3.98 -9.35
C LEU A 203 -18.32 2.98 -8.69
N MET A 204 -18.73 2.32 -7.60
CA MET A 204 -17.87 1.36 -6.89
C MET A 204 -17.58 0.11 -7.73
N GLU A 205 -18.55 -0.38 -8.49
CA GLU A 205 -18.35 -1.48 -9.45
C GLU A 205 -17.33 -1.09 -10.53
N PHE A 206 -17.39 0.14 -11.05
CA PHE A 206 -16.41 0.69 -11.97
C PHE A 206 -14.99 0.78 -11.35
N GLN A 207 -14.87 1.22 -10.08
CA GLN A 207 -13.58 1.24 -9.39
C GLN A 207 -13.02 -0.18 -9.16
N ILE A 208 -13.88 -1.14 -8.80
CA ILE A 208 -13.49 -2.54 -8.63
C ILE A 208 -12.99 -3.13 -9.94
N GLU A 209 -13.66 -2.85 -11.06
CA GLU A 209 -13.24 -3.30 -12.39
C GLU A 209 -11.84 -2.76 -12.72
N ARG A 210 -11.58 -1.48 -12.48
CA ARG A 210 -10.25 -0.88 -12.65
C ARG A 210 -9.19 -1.60 -11.82
N ALA A 211 -9.44 -1.84 -10.54
CA ALA A 211 -8.50 -2.56 -9.68
C ALA A 211 -8.22 -3.97 -10.21
N GLU A 212 -9.24 -4.71 -10.66
CA GLU A 212 -9.09 -6.04 -11.27
C GLU A 212 -8.31 -5.99 -12.59
N GLN A 213 -8.44 -4.94 -13.39
CA GLN A 213 -7.63 -4.75 -14.61
C GLN A 213 -6.15 -4.60 -14.24
N TYR A 214 -5.78 -3.82 -13.21
CA TYR A 214 -4.41 -3.72 -12.72
C TYR A 214 -3.88 -5.05 -12.18
N TYR A 215 -4.69 -5.84 -11.45
CA TYR A 215 -4.29 -7.20 -11.04
C TYR A 215 -4.03 -8.10 -12.25
N ALA A 216 -4.91 -8.09 -13.25
CA ALA A 216 -4.75 -8.90 -14.46
C ALA A 216 -3.48 -8.50 -15.23
N GLN A 217 -3.24 -7.20 -15.39
CA GLN A 217 -2.06 -6.66 -16.04
C GLN A 217 -0.79 -7.06 -15.30
N ALA A 218 -0.74 -6.89 -13.98
CA ALA A 218 0.38 -7.33 -13.16
C ALA A 218 0.66 -8.83 -13.36
N MET A 219 -0.36 -9.68 -13.24
CA MET A 219 -0.17 -11.13 -13.37
C MET A 219 0.32 -11.55 -14.77
N SER A 220 -0.05 -10.84 -15.82
CA SER A 220 0.41 -11.11 -17.20
C SER A 220 1.88 -10.72 -17.42
N GLN A 221 2.40 -9.80 -16.63
CA GLN A 221 3.76 -9.29 -16.76
C GLN A 221 4.78 -10.04 -15.88
N LEU A 222 4.32 -10.88 -14.93
CA LEU A 222 5.22 -11.61 -14.06
C LEU A 222 5.90 -12.77 -14.79
N PRO A 223 7.24 -12.72 -15.00
CA PRO A 223 7.98 -13.80 -15.64
C PRO A 223 7.89 -15.10 -14.85
N ALA A 224 7.79 -16.22 -15.55
CA ALA A 224 7.70 -17.54 -14.93
C ALA A 224 8.92 -17.84 -14.03
N ALA A 225 10.12 -17.40 -14.44
CA ALA A 225 11.36 -17.55 -13.67
C ALA A 225 11.32 -16.87 -12.31
N ASP A 226 10.61 -15.74 -12.19
CA ASP A 226 10.58 -14.92 -10.98
C ASP A 226 9.38 -15.23 -10.07
N ARG A 227 8.39 -16.03 -10.54
CA ARG A 227 7.18 -16.34 -9.74
C ARG A 227 7.49 -16.87 -8.35
N LYS A 228 8.52 -17.73 -8.22
CA LYS A 228 8.91 -18.31 -6.93
C LYS A 228 9.45 -17.24 -5.97
N ALA A 229 10.25 -16.32 -6.46
CA ALA A 229 10.81 -15.23 -5.67
C ALA A 229 9.70 -14.23 -5.27
N GLN A 230 8.75 -13.95 -6.18
CA GLN A 230 7.65 -13.00 -6.00
C GLN A 230 6.40 -13.61 -5.31
N ARG A 231 6.50 -14.81 -4.74
CA ARG A 231 5.39 -15.43 -3.96
C ARG A 231 4.76 -14.53 -2.90
N PRO A 232 5.50 -13.70 -2.15
CA PRO A 232 4.86 -12.78 -1.19
C PRO A 232 3.89 -11.81 -1.86
N GLY A 233 4.24 -11.25 -3.02
CA GLY A 233 3.36 -10.40 -3.82
C GLY A 233 2.13 -11.17 -4.31
N LEU A 234 2.28 -12.43 -4.75
CA LEU A 234 1.17 -13.28 -5.15
C LEU A 234 0.22 -13.62 -3.99
N VAL A 235 0.76 -13.87 -2.81
CA VAL A 235 -0.04 -14.09 -1.58
C VAL A 235 -0.86 -12.83 -1.25
N MET A 236 -0.23 -11.67 -1.31
CA MET A 236 -0.92 -10.39 -1.09
C MET A 236 -2.03 -10.17 -2.11
N ALA A 237 -1.75 -10.39 -3.41
CA ALA A 237 -2.75 -10.28 -4.46
C ALA A 237 -3.96 -11.19 -4.21
N ALA A 238 -3.73 -12.43 -3.79
CA ALA A 238 -4.81 -13.36 -3.48
C ALA A 238 -5.67 -12.90 -2.29
N ILE A 239 -5.04 -12.35 -1.23
CA ILE A 239 -5.76 -11.81 -0.06
C ILE A 239 -6.57 -10.57 -0.44
N TYR A 240 -5.98 -9.61 -1.15
CA TYR A 240 -6.64 -8.36 -1.52
C TYR A 240 -7.78 -8.57 -2.52
N ARG A 241 -7.61 -9.45 -3.51
CA ARG A 241 -8.70 -9.83 -4.42
C ARG A 241 -9.84 -10.54 -3.69
N ALA A 242 -9.53 -11.31 -2.63
CA ALA A 242 -10.58 -11.87 -1.78
C ALA A 242 -11.35 -10.78 -1.01
N VAL A 243 -10.69 -9.68 -0.59
CA VAL A 243 -11.36 -8.50 -0.01
C VAL A 243 -12.26 -7.83 -1.04
N LEU A 244 -11.78 -7.56 -2.27
CA LEU A 244 -12.61 -6.98 -3.35
C LEU A 244 -13.85 -7.84 -3.64
N ASN A 245 -13.69 -9.16 -3.66
CA ASN A 245 -14.81 -10.07 -3.88
C ASN A 245 -15.86 -10.00 -2.76
N GLU A 246 -15.43 -9.84 -1.48
CA GLU A 246 -16.38 -9.64 -0.38
C GLU A 246 -17.09 -8.29 -0.52
N ILE A 247 -16.38 -7.19 -0.83
CA ILE A 247 -16.97 -5.87 -1.07
C ILE A 247 -18.03 -5.94 -2.18
N LYS A 248 -17.75 -6.66 -3.27
CA LYS A 248 -18.69 -6.85 -4.37
C LYS A 248 -19.91 -7.66 -3.95
N ARG A 249 -19.72 -8.69 -3.13
CA ARG A 249 -20.81 -9.56 -2.65
C ARG A 249 -21.75 -8.88 -1.68
N ASP A 250 -21.25 -7.99 -0.84
CA ASP A 250 -22.07 -7.25 0.13
C ASP A 250 -22.71 -5.99 -0.47
N GLY A 251 -22.62 -5.81 -1.79
CA GLY A 251 -23.20 -4.68 -2.50
C GLY A 251 -22.49 -3.36 -2.26
N CYS A 252 -21.16 -3.40 -2.04
CA CYS A 252 -20.30 -2.24 -1.85
C CYS A 252 -20.65 -1.40 -0.62
N GLN A 253 -20.96 -2.05 0.52
CA GLN A 253 -21.34 -1.37 1.77
C GLN A 253 -20.18 -0.68 2.50
N VAL A 254 -19.26 -0.07 1.74
CA VAL A 254 -17.98 0.50 2.23
C VAL A 254 -18.12 1.87 2.91
N LEU A 255 -19.26 2.55 2.80
CA LEU A 255 -19.49 3.83 3.49
C LEU A 255 -19.73 3.65 4.99
N SER A 256 -20.41 2.57 5.38
CA SER A 256 -20.80 2.31 6.76
C SER A 256 -19.92 1.32 7.49
N GLN A 257 -19.26 0.41 6.76
CA GLN A 257 -18.44 -0.64 7.32
C GLN A 257 -17.15 -0.86 6.52
N ARG A 258 -16.10 -1.31 7.22
CA ARG A 258 -14.85 -1.70 6.59
C ARG A 258 -14.80 -3.21 6.40
N THR A 259 -14.76 -3.66 5.16
CA THR A 259 -14.67 -5.09 4.84
C THR A 259 -13.28 -5.63 5.18
N SER A 260 -13.23 -6.70 5.96
CA SER A 260 -11.98 -7.39 6.30
C SER A 260 -12.13 -8.91 6.28
N LEU A 261 -11.05 -9.62 5.98
CA LEU A 261 -11.01 -11.08 6.10
C LEU A 261 -10.56 -11.47 7.50
N THR A 262 -11.10 -12.58 8.01
CA THR A 262 -10.64 -13.13 9.29
C THR A 262 -9.18 -13.58 9.20
N PRO A 263 -8.41 -13.54 10.31
CA PRO A 263 -7.03 -14.01 10.34
C PRO A 263 -6.85 -15.42 9.80
N ILE A 264 -7.75 -16.35 10.15
CA ILE A 264 -7.73 -17.74 9.69
C ILE A 264 -7.87 -17.80 8.16
N ARG A 265 -8.78 -17.01 7.58
CA ARG A 265 -8.96 -16.96 6.11
C ARG A 265 -7.75 -16.39 5.40
N LYS A 266 -7.11 -15.35 5.97
CA LYS A 266 -5.86 -14.78 5.44
C LYS A 266 -4.73 -15.82 5.46
N LEU A 267 -4.55 -16.54 6.57
CA LEU A 267 -3.56 -17.61 6.70
C LEU A 267 -3.81 -18.76 5.70
N TRP A 268 -5.05 -19.18 5.54
CA TRP A 268 -5.40 -20.24 4.58
C TRP A 268 -5.12 -19.81 3.14
N ILE A 269 -5.48 -18.59 2.75
CA ILE A 269 -5.17 -18.04 1.43
C ILE A 269 -3.65 -17.97 1.23
N ALA A 270 -2.90 -17.48 2.23
CA ALA A 270 -1.45 -17.37 2.17
C ALA A 270 -0.81 -18.75 1.96
N TRP A 271 -1.17 -19.73 2.78
CA TRP A 271 -0.66 -21.10 2.67
C TRP A 271 -0.99 -21.72 1.31
N ARG A 272 -2.25 -21.65 0.88
CA ARG A 272 -2.70 -22.21 -0.41
C ARG A 272 -1.95 -21.59 -1.59
N THR A 273 -1.77 -20.27 -1.58
CA THR A 273 -1.07 -19.56 -2.67
C THR A 273 0.40 -19.91 -2.66
N TRP A 274 1.02 -19.97 -1.48
CA TRP A 274 2.42 -20.35 -1.35
C TRP A 274 2.70 -21.77 -1.84
N ALA A 275 1.80 -22.72 -1.56
CA ALA A 275 1.95 -24.11 -1.95
C ALA A 275 1.75 -24.36 -3.47
N LYS A 276 0.98 -23.51 -4.15
CA LYS A 276 0.68 -23.65 -5.58
C LYS A 276 1.67 -22.93 -6.51
N GLY A 277 2.36 -21.93 -6.02
CA GLY A 277 3.34 -21.12 -6.78
C GLY A 277 4.75 -21.52 -6.48
#